data_ee0d3d56673c55b4a35a701670877559
#
_entry.id   ee0d3d56673c55b4a35a701670877559
#
_cell.length_a   1.000
_cell.length_b   1.000
_cell.length_c   1.000
_cell.angle_alpha   90.00
_cell.angle_beta   90.00
_cell.angle_gamma   90.00
#
_symmetry.space_group_name_H-M   'P 1'
#
loop_
_entity.id
_entity.type
_entity.pdbx_description
1 polymer ?
#
loop_
_entity_poly.entity_id
_entity_poly.type
_entity_poly.pdbx_seq_one_letter_code
_entity_poly.pdbx_strand_id
1 'polypeptide(L)'
;MIPNVSQALSWLEKHPQALQGIQRGLERETLRVNADGSLATTGHPEALGATLTHKWITTDFAEALLEFITPVDGDIDHMLTLLRDVHRYTARQLGDERMWPLSMPCYIAPGQDIELAQYGTSNIGRLKTLYREGLKNRYGALMQTISGVHYNFSLPMAFWEAKCGSHDKEAISAGYFRLIRNYYRFGWVIPYLFGASPAICSSFLQGKPTSLPFEKTECGMYYLPYATSLRLSDLGYTNKSQSNLGITFNELHEYVAGLKRAIKTPSEEYARIGLEKDGKYLQINSNILQIENELYAPIRPKRVTRDGETPSDALLRGGIEYIEVRSLDINPFSPIGVDEQQIRFLDLFMVWCVLADAPEMSSDELLCTRTNWNRVILEGRKPGLTLGIGCETAQFPLSKVGKDLFHDLKRVAQTLDGMNGGTEYQKVCDELVASFDNPELTFSARILRSMLDEGIGGTGKALAEQYRTMLREEPLEILSEEDFAKERDASRARQQQIEEADNEPFEALLARHA
;
A
#
# COMPACT_ATOMS: atom_id res chain seq x y z
N MET A 1 23.84 8.33 10.41
CA MET A 1 23.11 8.77 11.62
C MET A 1 21.76 9.35 11.24
N ILE A 2 20.75 9.21 12.09
CA ILE A 2 19.45 9.84 11.82
C ILE A 2 19.55 11.37 11.90
N PRO A 3 18.68 12.13 11.20
CA PRO A 3 18.69 13.58 11.26
C PRO A 3 18.37 14.09 12.68
N ASN A 4 18.84 15.31 12.98
CA ASN A 4 18.54 15.94 14.24
C ASN A 4 17.06 16.37 14.28
N VAL A 5 16.36 15.98 15.32
CA VAL A 5 14.95 16.29 15.53
C VAL A 5 14.67 16.89 16.92
N SER A 6 15.72 17.08 17.74
CA SER A 6 15.58 17.46 19.15
C SER A 6 14.82 18.78 19.36
N GLN A 7 15.08 19.81 18.56
CA GLN A 7 14.36 21.08 18.66
C GLN A 7 12.88 20.94 18.27
N ALA A 8 12.60 20.18 17.22
CA ALA A 8 11.24 19.94 16.78
C ALA A 8 10.44 19.09 17.79
N LEU A 9 11.07 18.11 18.41
CA LEU A 9 10.45 17.33 19.50
C LEU A 9 10.21 18.19 20.74
N SER A 10 11.16 19.05 21.13
CA SER A 10 10.96 19.99 22.24
C SER A 10 9.86 21.02 21.95
N TRP A 11 9.70 21.41 20.69
CA TRP A 11 8.57 22.23 20.26
C TRP A 11 7.25 21.46 20.40
N LEU A 12 7.21 20.19 19.93
CA LEU A 12 6.02 19.35 20.01
C LEU A 12 5.57 19.10 21.46
N GLU A 13 6.52 18.83 22.36
CA GLU A 13 6.27 18.63 23.79
C GLU A 13 5.60 19.85 24.44
N LYS A 14 5.87 21.06 23.92
CA LYS A 14 5.24 22.32 24.37
C LYS A 14 3.91 22.61 23.66
N HIS A 15 3.63 21.92 22.54
CA HIS A 15 2.43 22.13 21.72
C HIS A 15 1.73 20.80 21.39
N PRO A 16 1.46 19.94 22.40
CA PRO A 16 0.91 18.61 22.13
C PRO A 16 -0.43 18.66 21.39
N GLN A 17 -1.25 19.68 21.64
CA GLN A 17 -2.54 19.89 20.97
C GLN A 17 -2.42 20.08 19.45
N ALA A 18 -1.23 20.35 18.92
CA ALA A 18 -1.00 20.41 17.48
C ALA A 18 -1.26 19.08 16.76
N LEU A 19 -1.17 17.96 17.47
CA LEU A 19 -1.48 16.63 16.93
C LEU A 19 -2.94 16.18 17.16
N GLN A 20 -3.76 16.98 17.83
CA GLN A 20 -5.15 16.64 18.05
C GLN A 20 -5.94 16.74 16.74
N GLY A 21 -6.50 15.62 16.30
CA GLY A 21 -7.27 15.55 15.07
C GLY A 21 -6.54 14.92 13.88
N ILE A 22 -5.51 14.12 14.14
CA ILE A 22 -4.93 13.23 13.12
C ILE A 22 -6.04 12.36 12.54
N GLN A 23 -6.11 12.29 11.20
CA GLN A 23 -7.08 11.48 10.47
C GLN A 23 -6.38 10.36 9.72
N ARG A 24 -7.05 9.21 9.61
CA ARG A 24 -6.52 8.00 8.96
C ARG A 24 -7.59 7.36 8.09
N GLY A 25 -7.15 6.59 7.12
CA GLY A 25 -7.97 5.68 6.34
C GLY A 25 -7.16 4.47 5.92
N LEU A 26 -7.82 3.34 5.72
CA LEU A 26 -7.18 2.09 5.32
C LEU A 26 -7.78 1.56 4.01
N GLU A 27 -6.92 0.95 3.20
CA GLU A 27 -7.29 0.16 2.05
C GLU A 27 -6.59 -1.20 2.19
N ARG A 28 -7.36 -2.30 2.17
CA ARG A 28 -6.82 -3.65 2.30
C ARG A 28 -7.21 -4.51 1.13
N GLU A 29 -6.20 -5.03 0.44
CA GLU A 29 -6.36 -5.97 -0.68
C GLU A 29 -6.33 -7.42 -0.18
N THR A 30 -7.15 -8.30 -0.80
CA THR A 30 -7.14 -9.73 -0.49
C THR A 30 -7.70 -10.55 -1.64
N LEU A 31 -7.00 -11.62 -2.03
CA LEU A 31 -7.47 -12.56 -3.05
C LEU A 31 -8.59 -13.45 -2.50
N ARG A 32 -9.62 -13.67 -3.30
CA ARG A 32 -10.56 -14.78 -3.08
C ARG A 32 -9.93 -16.08 -3.56
N VAL A 33 -9.93 -17.08 -2.69
CA VAL A 33 -9.37 -18.40 -2.96
C VAL A 33 -10.37 -19.49 -2.65
N ASN A 34 -10.23 -20.62 -3.34
CA ASN A 34 -10.99 -21.85 -3.05
C ASN A 34 -10.46 -22.52 -1.78
N ALA A 35 -11.19 -23.54 -1.30
CA ALA A 35 -10.80 -24.29 -0.11
C ALA A 35 -9.42 -25.00 -0.23
N ASP A 36 -9.03 -25.36 -1.43
CA ASP A 36 -7.73 -25.96 -1.72
C ASP A 36 -6.57 -24.93 -1.85
N GLY A 37 -6.87 -23.65 -1.71
CA GLY A 37 -5.91 -22.54 -1.82
C GLY A 37 -5.65 -22.08 -3.25
N SER A 38 -6.34 -22.61 -4.26
CA SER A 38 -6.26 -22.11 -5.62
C SER A 38 -7.02 -20.78 -5.79
N LEU A 39 -6.60 -19.97 -6.77
CA LEU A 39 -7.26 -18.70 -7.08
C LEU A 39 -8.73 -18.95 -7.48
N ALA A 40 -9.66 -18.21 -6.88
CA ALA A 40 -11.06 -18.23 -7.27
C ALA A 40 -11.25 -17.70 -8.70
N THR A 41 -12.18 -18.32 -9.44
CA THR A 41 -12.52 -17.96 -10.83
C THR A 41 -13.95 -17.46 -10.99
N THR A 42 -14.68 -17.34 -9.90
CA THR A 42 -16.03 -16.78 -9.86
C THR A 42 -16.01 -15.26 -10.00
N GLY A 43 -17.08 -14.68 -10.54
CA GLY A 43 -17.26 -13.25 -10.58
C GLY A 43 -17.41 -12.62 -9.19
N HIS A 44 -17.40 -11.30 -9.14
CA HIS A 44 -17.62 -10.55 -7.90
C HIS A 44 -19.00 -10.91 -7.30
N PRO A 45 -19.09 -11.30 -6.02
CA PRO A 45 -20.36 -11.69 -5.42
C PRO A 45 -21.42 -10.60 -5.48
N GLU A 46 -22.62 -10.95 -5.93
CA GLU A 46 -23.72 -9.97 -6.05
C GLU A 46 -24.08 -9.28 -4.72
N ALA A 47 -23.96 -10.00 -3.61
CA ALA A 47 -24.23 -9.45 -2.28
C ALA A 47 -23.28 -8.31 -1.89
N LEU A 48 -22.11 -8.20 -2.53
CA LEU A 48 -21.13 -7.15 -2.28
C LEU A 48 -21.33 -5.88 -3.12
N GLY A 49 -22.37 -5.82 -3.96
CA GLY A 49 -22.74 -4.64 -4.74
C GLY A 49 -21.84 -4.36 -5.95
N ALA A 50 -21.85 -3.12 -6.42
CA ALA A 50 -21.12 -2.68 -7.61
C ALA A 50 -19.76 -2.08 -7.24
N THR A 51 -18.67 -2.71 -7.69
CA THR A 51 -17.28 -2.33 -7.37
C THR A 51 -16.91 -0.91 -7.81
N LEU A 52 -17.52 -0.40 -8.88
CA LEU A 52 -17.23 0.95 -9.37
C LEU A 52 -17.56 2.05 -8.36
N THR A 53 -18.59 1.85 -7.55
CA THR A 53 -19.21 2.90 -6.75
C THR A 53 -19.45 2.54 -5.27
N HIS A 54 -19.18 1.31 -4.87
CA HIS A 54 -19.38 0.88 -3.48
C HIS A 54 -18.43 1.64 -2.53
N LYS A 55 -18.94 2.06 -1.37
CA LYS A 55 -18.17 2.86 -0.40
C LYS A 55 -17.05 2.10 0.30
N TRP A 56 -17.23 0.79 0.51
CA TRP A 56 -16.33 -0.02 1.35
C TRP A 56 -15.70 -1.20 0.63
N ILE A 57 -16.29 -1.68 -0.46
CA ILE A 57 -15.88 -2.92 -1.12
C ILE A 57 -15.72 -2.68 -2.62
N THR A 58 -14.50 -2.80 -3.08
CA THR A 58 -14.17 -2.76 -4.51
C THR A 58 -13.22 -3.89 -4.87
N THR A 59 -12.63 -3.83 -6.04
CA THR A 59 -11.57 -4.72 -6.51
C THR A 59 -10.38 -3.91 -6.96
N ASP A 60 -9.18 -4.50 -6.87
CA ASP A 60 -7.99 -3.88 -7.43
C ASP A 60 -7.79 -4.35 -8.89
N PHE A 61 -6.75 -5.11 -9.19
CA PHE A 61 -6.41 -5.53 -10.56
C PHE A 61 -7.30 -6.65 -11.09
N ALA A 62 -7.48 -7.69 -10.30
CA ALA A 62 -8.21 -8.90 -10.69
C ALA A 62 -9.62 -8.91 -10.11
N GLU A 63 -10.56 -9.55 -10.82
CA GLU A 63 -11.92 -9.77 -10.32
C GLU A 63 -11.93 -10.51 -8.98
N ALA A 64 -11.00 -11.42 -8.76
CA ALA A 64 -10.82 -12.13 -7.50
C ALA A 64 -10.04 -11.35 -6.43
N LEU A 65 -9.46 -10.19 -6.75
CA LEU A 65 -8.70 -9.38 -5.80
C LEU A 65 -9.62 -8.31 -5.19
N LEU A 66 -10.19 -8.63 -4.03
CA LEU A 66 -11.01 -7.68 -3.28
C LEU A 66 -10.15 -6.58 -2.69
N GLU A 67 -10.71 -5.39 -2.57
CA GLU A 67 -10.12 -4.24 -1.89
C GLU A 67 -11.16 -3.59 -0.97
N PHE A 68 -10.83 -3.50 0.31
CA PHE A 68 -11.68 -2.92 1.32
C PHE A 68 -11.18 -1.55 1.72
N ILE A 69 -12.10 -0.59 1.81
CA ILE A 69 -11.80 0.82 2.04
C ILE A 69 -12.57 1.28 3.27
N THR A 70 -11.87 1.93 4.22
CA THR A 70 -12.54 2.59 5.34
C THR A 70 -12.80 4.06 5.01
N PRO A 71 -13.86 4.65 5.60
CA PRO A 71 -13.96 6.11 5.69
C PRO A 71 -12.76 6.70 6.45
N VAL A 72 -12.54 7.99 6.27
CA VAL A 72 -11.58 8.76 7.06
C VAL A 72 -12.04 8.82 8.52
N ASP A 73 -11.13 8.54 9.45
CA ASP A 73 -11.44 8.43 10.87
C ASP A 73 -10.32 8.96 11.77
N GLY A 74 -10.69 9.63 12.84
CA GLY A 74 -9.76 10.05 13.90
C GLY A 74 -9.57 9.00 15.00
N ASP A 75 -10.47 8.04 15.10
CA ASP A 75 -10.46 6.96 16.10
C ASP A 75 -9.95 5.66 15.49
N ILE A 76 -8.81 5.17 15.99
CA ILE A 76 -8.16 3.95 15.49
C ILE A 76 -9.04 2.73 15.71
N ASP A 77 -9.63 2.60 16.89
CA ASP A 77 -10.46 1.43 17.24
C ASP A 77 -11.73 1.38 16.41
N HIS A 78 -12.36 2.53 16.21
CA HIS A 78 -13.55 2.64 15.36
C HIS A 78 -13.21 2.28 13.90
N MET A 79 -12.13 2.80 13.35
CA MET A 79 -11.68 2.50 11.98
C MET A 79 -11.38 1.01 11.79
N LEU A 80 -10.65 0.39 12.72
CA LEU A 80 -10.31 -1.04 12.65
C LEU A 80 -11.54 -1.93 12.85
N THR A 81 -12.47 -1.55 13.72
CA THR A 81 -13.72 -2.28 13.94
C THR A 81 -14.62 -2.20 12.70
N LEU A 82 -14.70 -1.04 12.05
CA LEU A 82 -15.44 -0.90 10.79
C LEU A 82 -14.83 -1.78 9.70
N LEU A 83 -13.50 -1.77 9.56
CA LEU A 83 -12.81 -2.65 8.61
C LEU A 83 -13.08 -4.12 8.90
N ARG A 84 -13.15 -4.49 10.18
CA ARG A 84 -13.48 -5.85 10.61
C ARG A 84 -14.92 -6.21 10.26
N ASP A 85 -15.86 -5.29 10.40
CA ASP A 85 -17.25 -5.51 9.97
C ASP A 85 -17.36 -5.76 8.47
N VAL A 86 -16.59 -5.03 7.66
CA VAL A 86 -16.52 -5.26 6.21
C VAL A 86 -16.01 -6.68 5.91
N HIS A 87 -15.00 -7.14 6.64
CA HIS A 87 -14.49 -8.52 6.52
C HIS A 87 -15.51 -9.56 7.01
N ARG A 88 -16.17 -9.32 8.14
CA ARG A 88 -17.20 -10.19 8.71
C ARG A 88 -18.36 -10.41 7.73
N TYR A 89 -18.86 -9.29 7.19
CA TYR A 89 -19.93 -9.36 6.19
C TYR A 89 -19.46 -10.10 4.93
N THR A 90 -18.31 -9.73 4.38
CA THR A 90 -17.76 -10.37 3.19
C THR A 90 -17.56 -11.87 3.38
N ALA A 91 -16.97 -12.29 4.50
CA ALA A 91 -16.76 -13.72 4.80
C ALA A 91 -18.07 -14.53 4.78
N ARG A 92 -19.19 -13.94 5.20
CA ARG A 92 -20.51 -14.57 5.14
C ARG A 92 -21.06 -14.69 3.73
N GLN A 93 -20.64 -13.80 2.82
CA GLN A 93 -21.15 -13.76 1.43
C GLN A 93 -20.33 -14.60 0.46
N LEU A 94 -19.11 -15.04 0.82
CA LEU A 94 -18.22 -15.76 -0.08
C LEU A 94 -18.55 -17.25 -0.25
N GLY A 95 -19.54 -17.78 0.46
CA GLY A 95 -19.84 -19.22 0.40
C GLY A 95 -18.66 -20.09 0.82
N ASP A 96 -18.14 -20.92 -0.06
CA ASP A 96 -17.00 -21.80 0.19
C ASP A 96 -15.63 -21.16 -0.11
N GLU A 97 -15.61 -19.95 -0.64
CA GLU A 97 -14.37 -19.21 -0.85
C GLU A 97 -13.85 -18.60 0.44
N ARG A 98 -12.55 -18.27 0.45
CA ARG A 98 -11.84 -17.62 1.56
C ARG A 98 -11.12 -16.39 1.06
N MET A 99 -10.79 -15.50 1.99
CA MET A 99 -9.85 -14.40 1.77
C MET A 99 -8.44 -14.88 2.08
N TRP A 100 -7.53 -14.69 1.13
CA TRP A 100 -6.13 -15.09 1.28
C TRP A 100 -5.40 -14.17 2.25
N PRO A 101 -4.70 -14.70 3.28
CA PRO A 101 -4.18 -13.90 4.39
C PRO A 101 -2.72 -13.45 4.20
N LEU A 102 -2.13 -13.66 3.03
CA LEU A 102 -0.74 -13.35 2.73
C LEU A 102 -0.64 -12.33 1.59
N SER A 103 0.44 -11.57 1.56
CA SER A 103 0.72 -10.64 0.46
C SER A 103 1.02 -11.35 -0.85
N MET A 104 1.91 -12.35 -0.83
CA MET A 104 2.22 -13.12 -2.02
C MET A 104 1.04 -14.03 -2.38
N PRO A 105 0.70 -14.14 -3.66
CA PRO A 105 -0.51 -14.83 -4.09
C PRO A 105 -0.50 -16.33 -3.73
N CYS A 106 -1.70 -16.90 -3.71
CA CYS A 106 -1.95 -18.32 -3.63
C CYS A 106 -1.36 -19.09 -4.83
N TYR A 107 -1.61 -20.40 -4.89
CA TYR A 107 -1.30 -21.19 -6.07
C TYR A 107 -2.11 -20.72 -7.28
N ILE A 108 -1.39 -20.34 -8.34
CA ILE A 108 -1.96 -20.01 -9.64
C ILE A 108 -1.35 -20.96 -10.66
N ALA A 109 -2.19 -21.80 -11.28
CA ALA A 109 -1.73 -22.81 -12.23
C ALA A 109 -1.03 -22.15 -13.44
N PRO A 110 0.01 -22.77 -13.98
CA PRO A 110 0.64 -22.31 -15.22
C PRO A 110 -0.38 -22.17 -16.35
N GLY A 111 -0.43 -20.99 -16.96
CA GLY A 111 -1.39 -20.70 -18.04
C GLY A 111 -2.82 -20.41 -17.58
N GLN A 112 -3.09 -20.40 -16.27
CA GLN A 112 -4.39 -19.96 -15.75
C GLN A 112 -4.61 -18.49 -16.10
N ASP A 113 -5.76 -18.19 -16.70
CA ASP A 113 -6.17 -16.79 -16.92
C ASP A 113 -6.57 -16.15 -15.61
N ILE A 114 -6.10 -14.91 -15.41
CA ILE A 114 -6.47 -14.07 -14.28
C ILE A 114 -7.45 -13.05 -14.82
N GLU A 115 -8.72 -13.22 -14.49
CA GLU A 115 -9.77 -12.32 -14.93
C GLU A 115 -9.54 -10.91 -14.36
N LEU A 116 -9.60 -9.92 -15.24
CA LEU A 116 -9.48 -8.51 -14.86
C LEU A 116 -10.75 -8.03 -14.16
N ALA A 117 -10.58 -7.15 -13.19
CA ALA A 117 -11.68 -6.52 -12.49
C ALA A 117 -12.64 -5.81 -13.46
N GLN A 118 -13.94 -6.01 -13.23
CA GLN A 118 -15.04 -5.49 -14.04
C GLN A 118 -15.76 -4.37 -13.29
N TYR A 119 -16.06 -3.28 -14.01
CA TYR A 119 -16.65 -2.07 -13.41
C TYR A 119 -17.91 -1.59 -14.16
N GLY A 120 -18.64 -2.51 -14.77
CA GLY A 120 -19.84 -2.19 -15.56
C GLY A 120 -19.52 -1.69 -16.96
N THR A 121 -20.53 -1.11 -17.62
CA THR A 121 -20.53 -0.79 -19.06
C THR A 121 -20.25 0.68 -19.36
N SER A 122 -20.19 1.55 -18.34
CA SER A 122 -19.88 2.97 -18.52
C SER A 122 -18.49 3.19 -19.12
N ASN A 123 -18.28 4.31 -19.78
CA ASN A 123 -16.98 4.67 -20.33
C ASN A 123 -15.88 4.67 -19.26
N ILE A 124 -16.18 5.21 -18.07
CA ILE A 124 -15.20 5.21 -16.97
C ILE A 124 -14.94 3.80 -16.43
N GLY A 125 -15.95 2.95 -16.34
CA GLY A 125 -15.80 1.54 -15.96
C GLY A 125 -14.96 0.77 -16.96
N ARG A 126 -15.21 0.96 -18.26
CA ARG A 126 -14.43 0.38 -19.37
C ARG A 126 -12.97 0.85 -19.34
N LEU A 127 -12.74 2.15 -19.06
CA LEU A 127 -11.39 2.70 -18.96
C LEU A 127 -10.61 2.08 -17.79
N LYS A 128 -11.26 1.85 -16.65
CA LYS A 128 -10.64 1.18 -15.48
C LYS A 128 -10.23 -0.26 -15.82
N THR A 129 -11.05 -1.00 -16.55
CA THR A 129 -10.70 -2.36 -17.00
C THR A 129 -9.59 -2.32 -18.07
N LEU A 130 -9.65 -1.39 -19.01
CA LEU A 130 -8.60 -1.23 -20.03
C LEU A 130 -7.25 -0.84 -19.43
N TYR A 131 -7.24 0.01 -18.42
CA TYR A 131 -6.02 0.31 -17.67
C TYR A 131 -5.35 -0.97 -17.13
N ARG A 132 -6.15 -1.87 -16.59
CA ARG A 132 -5.70 -3.17 -16.07
C ARG A 132 -5.23 -4.12 -17.17
N GLU A 133 -5.89 -4.11 -18.31
CA GLU A 133 -5.41 -4.82 -19.51
C GLU A 133 -4.02 -4.32 -19.91
N GLY A 134 -3.80 -3.01 -19.88
CA GLY A 134 -2.50 -2.41 -20.12
C GLY A 134 -1.45 -2.85 -19.10
N LEU A 135 -1.79 -2.90 -17.81
CA LEU A 135 -0.88 -3.41 -16.76
C LEU A 135 -0.51 -4.88 -17.01
N LYS A 136 -1.48 -5.70 -17.38
CA LYS A 136 -1.27 -7.12 -17.76
C LYS A 136 -0.28 -7.25 -18.91
N ASN A 137 -0.47 -6.46 -19.96
CA ASN A 137 0.35 -6.53 -21.16
C ASN A 137 1.77 -5.95 -20.96
N ARG A 138 1.91 -4.97 -20.07
CA ARG A 138 3.20 -4.32 -19.75
C ARG A 138 4.04 -5.12 -18.75
N TYR A 139 3.40 -5.61 -17.69
CA TYR A 139 4.10 -6.16 -16.51
C TYR A 139 3.79 -7.62 -16.24
N GLY A 140 2.74 -8.15 -16.84
CA GLY A 140 2.22 -9.49 -16.54
C GLY A 140 1.18 -9.46 -15.42
N ALA A 141 0.26 -10.42 -15.46
CA ALA A 141 -0.87 -10.48 -14.52
C ALA A 141 -0.47 -10.97 -13.12
N LEU A 142 0.51 -11.87 -13.01
CA LEU A 142 0.89 -12.48 -11.72
C LEU A 142 1.33 -11.47 -10.67
N MET A 143 2.22 -10.55 -11.05
CA MET A 143 2.71 -9.54 -10.10
C MET A 143 1.60 -8.59 -9.63
N GLN A 144 0.51 -8.47 -10.38
CA GLN A 144 -0.64 -7.65 -10.02
C GLN A 144 -1.60 -8.35 -9.05
N THR A 145 -1.38 -9.64 -8.74
CA THR A 145 -2.15 -10.39 -7.74
C THR A 145 -1.55 -10.32 -6.33
N ILE A 146 -0.45 -9.60 -6.18
CA ILE A 146 0.17 -9.34 -4.88
C ILE A 146 -0.69 -8.34 -4.11
N SER A 147 -0.96 -8.64 -2.85
CA SER A 147 -1.81 -7.83 -1.97
C SER A 147 -0.99 -7.01 -0.96
N GLY A 148 -1.48 -5.83 -0.64
CA GLY A 148 -0.92 -4.96 0.38
C GLY A 148 -1.99 -4.23 1.18
N VAL A 149 -1.54 -3.45 2.15
CA VAL A 149 -2.37 -2.50 2.90
C VAL A 149 -1.87 -1.09 2.62
N HIS A 150 -2.77 -0.19 2.29
CA HIS A 150 -2.47 1.23 2.20
C HIS A 150 -2.96 1.93 3.49
N TYR A 151 -2.10 2.79 4.01
CA TYR A 151 -2.39 3.63 5.16
C TYR A 151 -2.40 5.09 4.72
N ASN A 152 -3.58 5.71 4.79
CA ASN A 152 -3.77 7.12 4.51
C ASN A 152 -3.70 7.92 5.81
N PHE A 153 -2.97 9.04 5.78
CA PHE A 153 -2.67 9.82 6.97
C PHE A 153 -2.71 11.32 6.66
N SER A 154 -3.36 12.09 7.51
CA SER A 154 -3.31 13.54 7.46
C SER A 154 -3.08 14.16 8.84
N LEU A 155 -2.27 15.22 8.87
CA LEU A 155 -2.09 16.08 10.02
C LEU A 155 -3.20 17.13 10.08
N PRO A 156 -3.67 17.48 11.29
CA PRO A 156 -4.72 18.48 11.44
C PRO A 156 -4.24 19.88 11.07
N MET A 157 -5.16 20.76 10.70
CA MET A 157 -4.84 22.16 10.41
C MET A 157 -4.13 22.86 11.58
N ALA A 158 -4.48 22.52 12.83
CA ALA A 158 -3.82 23.03 14.02
C ALA A 158 -2.30 22.76 14.04
N PHE A 159 -1.85 21.62 13.47
CA PHE A 159 -0.42 21.35 13.30
C PHE A 159 0.24 22.34 12.34
N TRP A 160 -0.39 22.54 11.19
CA TRP A 160 0.15 23.43 10.15
C TRP A 160 0.17 24.89 10.60
N GLU A 161 -0.89 25.34 11.26
CA GLU A 161 -0.94 26.67 11.88
C GLU A 161 0.19 26.87 12.91
N ALA A 162 0.33 25.93 13.82
CA ALA A 162 1.35 26.01 14.89
C ALA A 162 2.78 25.90 14.33
N LYS A 163 2.99 25.10 13.28
CA LYS A 163 4.32 24.83 12.71
C LYS A 163 4.73 25.83 11.64
N CYS A 164 3.79 26.22 10.76
CA CYS A 164 4.04 27.09 9.60
C CYS A 164 3.51 28.51 9.79
N GLY A 165 2.67 28.75 10.79
CA GLY A 165 2.01 30.05 11.01
C GLY A 165 1.00 30.42 9.92
N SER A 166 0.54 29.44 9.12
CA SER A 166 -0.24 29.69 7.91
C SER A 166 -1.13 28.50 7.54
N HIS A 167 -2.26 28.82 6.90
CA HIS A 167 -3.09 27.86 6.17
C HIS A 167 -2.70 27.76 4.68
N ASP A 168 -1.57 28.32 4.30
CA ASP A 168 -1.15 28.33 2.91
C ASP A 168 -0.85 26.93 2.38
N LYS A 169 -1.48 26.61 1.25
CA LYS A 169 -1.34 25.30 0.63
C LYS A 169 0.10 24.96 0.21
N GLU A 170 0.89 25.97 -0.14
CA GLU A 170 2.29 25.78 -0.54
C GLU A 170 3.14 25.38 0.69
N ALA A 171 2.95 26.06 1.82
CA ALA A 171 3.64 25.74 3.07
C ALA A 171 3.25 24.35 3.59
N ILE A 172 1.98 23.98 3.53
CA ILE A 172 1.49 22.66 3.93
C ILE A 172 2.07 21.59 3.00
N SER A 173 2.05 21.80 1.68
CA SER A 173 2.61 20.88 0.71
C SER A 173 4.12 20.67 0.91
N ALA A 174 4.86 21.76 1.19
CA ALA A 174 6.28 21.67 1.52
C ALA A 174 6.52 20.81 2.77
N GLY A 175 5.67 20.94 3.80
CA GLY A 175 5.71 20.11 5.00
C GLY A 175 5.47 18.62 4.71
N TYR A 176 4.49 18.29 3.89
CA TYR A 176 4.26 16.91 3.47
C TYR A 176 5.40 16.36 2.60
N PHE A 177 6.04 17.17 1.76
CA PHE A 177 7.23 16.72 1.04
C PHE A 177 8.43 16.45 1.95
N ARG A 178 8.58 17.20 3.05
CA ARG A 178 9.56 16.85 4.10
C ARG A 178 9.30 15.44 4.66
N LEU A 179 8.04 15.16 4.99
CA LEU A 179 7.62 13.83 5.44
C LEU A 179 7.97 12.77 4.40
N ILE A 180 7.64 12.98 3.14
CA ILE A 180 7.89 12.04 2.04
C ILE A 180 9.40 11.77 1.87
N ARG A 181 10.24 12.80 1.90
CA ARG A 181 11.71 12.62 1.77
C ARG A 181 12.27 11.79 2.93
N ASN A 182 11.86 12.06 4.17
CA ASN A 182 12.29 11.26 5.31
C ASN A 182 11.73 9.83 5.25
N TYR A 183 10.54 9.65 4.70
CA TYR A 183 10.00 8.32 4.43
C TYR A 183 10.87 7.53 3.45
N TYR A 184 11.35 8.13 2.38
CA TYR A 184 12.30 7.49 1.47
C TYR A 184 13.62 7.14 2.16
N ARG A 185 14.12 8.00 3.04
CA ARG A 185 15.40 7.79 3.76
C ARG A 185 15.31 6.72 4.83
N PHE A 186 14.22 6.64 5.58
CA PHE A 186 14.09 5.80 6.77
C PHE A 186 12.91 4.83 6.76
N GLY A 187 12.06 4.86 5.75
CA GLY A 187 10.88 4.02 5.64
C GLY A 187 11.17 2.52 5.50
N TRP A 188 12.43 2.13 5.26
CA TRP A 188 12.89 0.75 5.31
C TRP A 188 12.59 0.07 6.67
N VAL A 189 12.36 0.84 7.71
CA VAL A 189 11.96 0.33 9.03
C VAL A 189 10.61 -0.41 8.97
N ILE A 190 9.73 -0.02 8.05
CA ILE A 190 8.42 -0.66 7.86
C ILE A 190 8.56 -2.09 7.36
N PRO A 191 9.21 -2.40 6.23
CA PRO A 191 9.45 -3.79 5.83
C PRO A 191 10.32 -4.54 6.83
N TYR A 192 11.23 -3.89 7.55
CA TYR A 192 11.98 -4.56 8.61
C TYR A 192 11.08 -5.12 9.70
N LEU A 193 10.20 -4.29 10.27
CA LEU A 193 9.31 -4.68 11.36
C LEU A 193 8.14 -5.54 10.89
N PHE A 194 7.50 -5.16 9.81
CA PHE A 194 6.19 -5.64 9.38
C PHE A 194 6.17 -6.35 8.03
N GLY A 195 7.30 -6.42 7.34
CA GLY A 195 7.42 -7.26 6.16
C GLY A 195 7.03 -8.70 6.52
N ALA A 196 6.16 -9.30 5.73
CA ALA A 196 5.59 -10.63 6.00
C ALA A 196 5.53 -11.50 4.73
N SER A 197 6.40 -11.23 3.76
CA SER A 197 6.48 -11.97 2.50
C SER A 197 7.91 -12.44 2.20
N PRO A 198 8.51 -13.29 3.06
CA PRO A 198 9.86 -13.80 2.88
C PRO A 198 9.95 -14.97 1.90
N ALA A 199 8.81 -15.46 1.41
CA ALA A 199 8.69 -16.64 0.56
C ALA A 199 7.63 -16.47 -0.52
N ILE A 200 7.74 -17.26 -1.58
CA ILE A 200 6.79 -17.33 -2.68
C ILE A 200 6.45 -18.80 -3.01
N CYS A 201 5.26 -19.02 -3.55
CA CYS A 201 4.94 -20.28 -4.20
C CYS A 201 5.77 -20.43 -5.48
N SER A 202 6.21 -21.64 -5.81
CA SER A 202 6.94 -21.90 -7.07
C SER A 202 6.12 -21.52 -8.30
N SER A 203 4.79 -21.59 -8.22
CA SER A 203 3.90 -21.15 -9.31
C SER A 203 4.05 -19.68 -9.67
N PHE A 204 4.51 -18.85 -8.77
CA PHE A 204 4.69 -17.41 -9.01
C PHE A 204 5.78 -17.13 -10.06
N LEU A 205 6.83 -17.92 -10.10
CA LEU A 205 7.90 -17.74 -11.10
C LEU A 205 7.51 -18.28 -12.48
N GLN A 206 6.59 -19.22 -12.56
CA GLN A 206 6.15 -19.87 -13.83
C GLN A 206 7.31 -20.33 -14.72
N GLY A 207 8.36 -20.88 -14.11
CA GLY A 207 9.55 -21.33 -14.81
C GLY A 207 10.48 -20.19 -15.30
N LYS A 208 10.17 -18.94 -15.02
CA LYS A 208 11.05 -17.82 -15.39
C LYS A 208 12.30 -17.84 -14.52
N PRO A 209 13.49 -17.54 -15.09
CA PRO A 209 14.70 -17.44 -14.31
C PRO A 209 14.64 -16.21 -13.38
N THR A 210 15.26 -16.35 -12.22
CA THR A 210 15.45 -15.24 -11.27
C THR A 210 16.91 -15.17 -10.86
N SER A 211 17.40 -13.97 -10.62
CA SER A 211 18.75 -13.74 -10.08
C SER A 211 18.81 -13.84 -8.55
N LEU A 212 17.66 -13.93 -7.89
CA LEU A 212 17.59 -14.04 -6.44
C LEU A 212 18.04 -15.45 -5.98
N PRO A 213 18.89 -15.53 -4.93
CA PRO A 213 19.46 -16.78 -4.46
C PRO A 213 18.48 -17.56 -3.58
N PHE A 214 17.35 -17.96 -4.14
CA PHE A 214 16.33 -18.69 -3.41
C PHE A 214 16.81 -20.04 -2.91
N GLU A 215 16.47 -20.33 -1.67
CA GLU A 215 16.39 -21.69 -1.15
C GLU A 215 15.02 -22.30 -1.49
N LYS A 216 14.98 -23.63 -1.66
CA LYS A 216 13.79 -24.37 -2.05
C LYS A 216 13.43 -25.39 -1.01
N THR A 217 12.13 -25.53 -0.73
CA THR A 217 11.61 -26.62 0.09
C THR A 217 11.06 -27.73 -0.80
N GLU A 218 10.92 -28.93 -0.25
CA GLU A 218 10.32 -30.09 -0.94
C GLU A 218 8.87 -29.84 -1.34
N CYS A 219 8.15 -28.99 -0.61
CA CYS A 219 6.76 -28.62 -0.90
C CYS A 219 6.60 -27.54 -1.99
N GLY A 220 7.68 -27.18 -2.70
CA GLY A 220 7.63 -26.24 -3.82
C GLY A 220 7.56 -24.76 -3.41
N MET A 221 8.03 -24.42 -2.25
CA MET A 221 8.22 -23.03 -1.81
C MET A 221 9.64 -22.57 -2.11
N TYR A 222 9.75 -21.30 -2.55
CA TYR A 222 11.03 -20.59 -2.66
C TYR A 222 11.08 -19.50 -1.59
N TYR A 223 12.21 -19.38 -0.89
CA TYR A 223 12.37 -18.36 0.15
C TYR A 223 13.79 -17.83 0.23
N LEU A 224 13.94 -16.65 0.83
CA LEU A 224 15.22 -16.08 1.21
C LEU A 224 15.30 -16.07 2.74
N PRO A 225 16.35 -16.65 3.35
CA PRO A 225 16.42 -16.86 4.82
C PRO A 225 16.26 -15.59 5.65
N TYR A 226 16.70 -14.44 5.11
CA TYR A 226 16.72 -13.16 5.80
C TYR A 226 15.80 -12.10 5.19
N ALA A 227 15.01 -12.46 4.16
CA ALA A 227 14.11 -11.52 3.52
C ALA A 227 12.97 -11.08 4.44
N THR A 228 12.54 -9.86 4.25
CA THR A 228 11.41 -9.27 4.97
C THR A 228 10.18 -9.15 4.09
N SER A 229 10.33 -8.67 2.86
CA SER A 229 9.20 -8.40 1.97
C SER A 229 9.55 -8.60 0.50
N LEU A 230 9.37 -9.81 -0.03
CA LEU A 230 9.51 -10.05 -1.46
C LEU A 230 8.46 -9.31 -2.30
N ARG A 231 7.34 -8.93 -1.70
CA ARG A 231 6.35 -8.05 -2.33
C ARG A 231 6.97 -6.74 -2.79
N LEU A 232 7.88 -6.15 -2.03
CA LEU A 232 8.55 -4.89 -2.34
C LEU A 232 9.82 -5.07 -3.18
N SER A 233 10.21 -6.31 -3.51
CA SER A 233 11.35 -6.63 -4.35
C SER A 233 11.03 -6.47 -5.84
N ASP A 234 12.04 -6.67 -6.69
CA ASP A 234 11.88 -6.70 -8.15
C ASP A 234 10.97 -7.82 -8.69
N LEU A 235 10.56 -8.77 -7.84
CA LEU A 235 9.53 -9.75 -8.17
C LEU A 235 8.12 -9.16 -8.12
N GLY A 236 7.92 -8.11 -7.33
CA GLY A 236 6.68 -7.37 -7.26
C GLY A 236 6.58 -6.31 -8.37
N TYR A 237 5.63 -5.41 -8.20
CA TYR A 237 5.43 -4.30 -9.12
C TYR A 237 6.61 -3.32 -9.04
N THR A 238 7.57 -3.47 -9.92
CA THR A 238 8.65 -2.52 -10.14
C THR A 238 8.71 -2.18 -11.62
N ASN A 239 8.86 -0.90 -11.94
CA ASN A 239 8.95 -0.45 -13.32
C ASN A 239 10.33 0.17 -13.56
N LYS A 240 11.18 -0.55 -14.31
CA LYS A 240 12.51 -0.06 -14.70
C LYS A 240 12.43 1.20 -15.55
N SER A 241 11.39 1.33 -16.38
CA SER A 241 11.17 2.53 -17.20
C SER A 241 10.88 3.76 -16.36
N GLN A 242 10.35 3.61 -15.14
CA GLN A 242 10.06 4.72 -14.23
C GLN A 242 11.31 5.26 -13.52
N SER A 243 12.37 4.47 -13.38
CA SER A 243 13.58 4.90 -12.67
C SER A 243 14.27 6.12 -13.30
N ASN A 244 14.02 6.36 -14.57
CA ASN A 244 14.61 7.45 -15.36
C ASN A 244 13.70 8.68 -15.49
N LEU A 245 12.54 8.69 -14.83
CA LEU A 245 11.57 9.79 -14.98
C LEU A 245 12.01 11.11 -14.35
N GLY A 246 13.03 11.10 -13.49
CA GLY A 246 13.50 12.30 -12.80
C GLY A 246 12.45 12.97 -11.92
N ILE A 247 11.46 12.22 -11.44
CA ILE A 247 10.45 12.71 -10.49
C ILE A 247 11.11 12.88 -9.13
N THR A 248 11.08 14.09 -8.60
CA THR A 248 11.61 14.44 -7.28
C THR A 248 10.49 14.79 -6.31
N PHE A 249 10.83 14.82 -5.01
CA PHE A 249 9.88 15.08 -3.92
C PHE A 249 10.27 16.33 -3.13
N ASN A 250 10.75 17.38 -3.82
CA ASN A 250 11.19 18.63 -3.21
C ASN A 250 10.10 19.70 -3.28
N GLU A 251 9.45 19.83 -4.42
CA GLU A 251 8.40 20.82 -4.67
C GLU A 251 7.20 20.25 -5.40
N LEU A 252 6.00 20.79 -5.09
CA LEU A 252 4.74 20.33 -5.67
C LEU A 252 4.69 20.50 -7.19
N HIS A 253 5.09 21.67 -7.69
CA HIS A 253 5.04 21.94 -9.13
C HIS A 253 6.00 21.07 -9.93
N GLU A 254 7.18 20.78 -9.39
CA GLU A 254 8.14 19.87 -10.02
C GLU A 254 7.63 18.42 -10.04
N TYR A 255 7.06 17.97 -8.92
CA TYR A 255 6.44 16.64 -8.82
C TYR A 255 5.32 16.46 -9.84
N VAL A 256 4.38 17.42 -9.91
CA VAL A 256 3.28 17.40 -10.88
C VAL A 256 3.79 17.49 -12.32
N ALA A 257 4.76 18.35 -12.59
CA ALA A 257 5.37 18.45 -13.93
C ALA A 257 6.02 17.12 -14.34
N GLY A 258 6.68 16.43 -13.40
CA GLY A 258 7.25 15.10 -13.62
C GLY A 258 6.20 14.05 -13.99
N LEU A 259 5.09 14.01 -13.26
CA LEU A 259 3.96 13.12 -13.57
C LEU A 259 3.37 13.41 -14.95
N LYS A 260 3.09 14.69 -15.25
CA LYS A 260 2.54 15.10 -16.54
C LYS A 260 3.47 14.81 -17.72
N ARG A 261 4.77 14.87 -17.52
CA ARG A 261 5.74 14.41 -18.54
C ARG A 261 5.65 12.90 -18.74
N ALA A 262 5.61 12.14 -17.67
CA ALA A 262 5.59 10.67 -17.72
C ALA A 262 4.38 10.10 -18.45
N ILE A 263 3.19 10.69 -18.26
CA ILE A 263 1.96 10.28 -18.97
C ILE A 263 1.89 10.75 -20.44
N LYS A 264 2.81 11.61 -20.88
CA LYS A 264 2.88 12.14 -22.26
C LYS A 264 4.16 11.71 -23.01
N THR A 265 5.07 11.03 -22.34
CA THR A 265 6.34 10.60 -22.96
C THR A 265 6.15 9.20 -23.55
N PRO A 266 6.28 9.04 -24.88
CA PRO A 266 6.16 7.74 -25.52
C PRO A 266 7.26 6.78 -25.05
N SER A 267 6.92 5.50 -24.96
CA SER A 267 7.84 4.40 -24.67
C SER A 267 7.94 3.49 -25.89
N GLU A 268 9.14 3.29 -26.40
CA GLU A 268 9.37 2.35 -27.52
C GLU A 268 9.02 0.92 -27.13
N GLU A 269 9.27 0.55 -25.87
CA GLU A 269 8.94 -0.77 -25.32
C GLU A 269 7.43 -1.02 -25.37
N TYR A 270 6.63 -0.05 -24.89
CA TYR A 270 5.17 -0.21 -24.85
C TYR A 270 4.52 0.03 -26.20
N ALA A 271 5.14 0.80 -27.09
CA ALA A 271 4.68 0.93 -28.47
C ALA A 271 4.71 -0.41 -29.24
N ARG A 272 5.64 -1.31 -28.90
CA ARG A 272 5.73 -2.66 -29.50
C ARG A 272 4.55 -3.57 -29.12
N ILE A 273 3.89 -3.32 -27.99
CA ILE A 273 2.67 -4.03 -27.58
C ILE A 273 1.53 -3.71 -28.53
N GLY A 274 1.48 -2.46 -29.02
CA GLY A 274 0.35 -1.93 -29.78
C GLY A 274 -0.77 -1.40 -28.90
N LEU A 275 -1.69 -0.67 -29.49
CA LEU A 275 -2.86 -0.14 -28.78
C LEU A 275 -4.08 -1.04 -28.92
N GLU A 276 -4.19 -1.74 -30.06
CA GLU A 276 -5.32 -2.58 -30.42
C GLU A 276 -4.86 -3.82 -31.20
N LYS A 277 -5.54 -4.94 -30.99
CA LYS A 277 -5.36 -6.17 -31.75
C LYS A 277 -6.69 -6.89 -31.87
N ASP A 278 -7.06 -7.27 -33.09
CA ASP A 278 -8.27 -8.02 -33.39
C ASP A 278 -9.55 -7.35 -32.82
N GLY A 279 -9.62 -6.01 -32.87
CA GLY A 279 -10.75 -5.24 -32.36
C GLY A 279 -10.79 -5.09 -30.83
N LYS A 280 -9.71 -5.45 -30.11
CA LYS A 280 -9.60 -5.31 -28.66
C LYS A 280 -8.47 -4.35 -28.29
N TYR A 281 -8.76 -3.40 -27.43
CA TYR A 281 -7.74 -2.53 -26.86
C TYR A 281 -6.82 -3.29 -25.93
N LEU A 282 -5.51 -3.01 -26.01
CA LEU A 282 -4.47 -3.67 -25.23
C LEU A 282 -3.90 -2.79 -24.10
N GLN A 283 -4.02 -1.49 -24.25
CA GLN A 283 -3.59 -0.48 -23.28
C GLN A 283 -4.24 0.87 -23.64
N ILE A 284 -4.22 1.81 -22.71
CA ILE A 284 -4.81 3.16 -22.92
C ILE A 284 -3.98 3.95 -23.95
N ASN A 285 -2.67 3.93 -23.78
CA ASN A 285 -1.70 4.60 -24.66
C ASN A 285 -0.35 3.85 -24.59
N SER A 286 0.64 4.27 -25.34
CA SER A 286 1.99 3.68 -25.32
C SER A 286 3.03 4.54 -24.57
N ASN A 287 2.58 5.45 -23.73
CA ASN A 287 3.45 6.31 -22.95
C ASN A 287 4.09 5.55 -21.76
N ILE A 288 5.10 6.13 -21.12
CA ILE A 288 5.79 5.53 -19.97
C ILE A 288 4.80 5.18 -18.86
N LEU A 289 3.84 6.07 -18.58
CA LEU A 289 2.67 5.78 -17.74
C LEU A 289 1.41 5.93 -18.57
N GLN A 290 0.47 5.00 -18.43
CA GLN A 290 -0.86 5.13 -19.04
C GLN A 290 -1.67 6.26 -18.39
N ILE A 291 -1.60 6.32 -17.07
CA ILE A 291 -2.21 7.32 -16.19
C ILE A 291 -1.28 7.58 -15.01
N GLU A 292 -1.52 8.66 -14.29
CA GLU A 292 -0.68 9.06 -13.14
C GLU A 292 -0.62 7.99 -12.04
N ASN A 293 -1.72 7.24 -11.84
CA ASN A 293 -1.81 6.18 -10.84
C ASN A 293 -0.85 5.00 -11.09
N GLU A 294 -0.34 4.87 -12.31
CA GLU A 294 0.63 3.81 -12.65
C GLU A 294 2.02 4.05 -12.06
N LEU A 295 2.31 5.27 -11.59
CA LEU A 295 3.59 5.55 -10.95
C LEU A 295 3.77 4.65 -9.71
N TYR A 296 4.82 3.83 -9.73
CA TYR A 296 5.22 3.07 -8.55
C TYR A 296 5.91 3.97 -7.53
N ALA A 297 5.38 4.03 -6.33
CA ALA A 297 5.97 4.74 -5.21
C ALA A 297 5.56 4.09 -3.89
N PRO A 298 6.47 4.01 -2.89
CA PRO A 298 6.15 3.47 -1.56
C PRO A 298 5.27 4.40 -0.73
N ILE A 299 5.20 5.66 -1.11
CA ILE A 299 4.39 6.72 -0.51
C ILE A 299 3.99 7.73 -1.58
N ARG A 300 2.77 8.24 -1.50
CA ARG A 300 2.24 9.23 -2.46
C ARG A 300 1.64 10.43 -1.74
N PRO A 301 1.86 11.67 -2.27
CA PRO A 301 1.05 12.82 -1.91
C PRO A 301 -0.33 12.71 -2.55
N LYS A 302 -1.38 13.01 -1.81
CA LYS A 302 -2.77 12.83 -2.25
C LYS A 302 -3.63 14.06 -1.93
N ARG A 303 -4.66 14.22 -2.73
CA ARG A 303 -5.81 15.09 -2.50
C ARG A 303 -7.06 14.48 -3.11
N VAL A 304 -8.19 14.59 -2.44
CA VAL A 304 -9.48 14.15 -2.98
C VAL A 304 -9.76 14.90 -4.28
N THR A 305 -10.00 14.16 -5.35
CA THR A 305 -10.34 14.69 -6.66
C THR A 305 -11.82 15.12 -6.72
N ARG A 306 -12.10 16.13 -7.55
CA ARG A 306 -13.47 16.48 -7.97
C ARG A 306 -13.80 15.76 -9.27
N ASP A 307 -15.05 15.81 -9.66
CA ASP A 307 -15.48 15.21 -10.92
C ASP A 307 -14.67 15.78 -12.10
N GLY A 308 -14.08 14.88 -12.87
CA GLY A 308 -13.26 15.23 -14.03
C GLY A 308 -11.83 15.69 -13.74
N GLU A 309 -11.42 15.81 -12.47
CA GLU A 309 -10.03 16.13 -12.12
C GLU A 309 -9.12 14.88 -12.17
N THR A 310 -7.91 15.10 -12.66
CA THR A 310 -6.80 14.16 -12.44
C THR A 310 -6.22 14.34 -11.04
N PRO A 311 -5.48 13.35 -10.49
CA PRO A 311 -4.78 13.50 -9.22
C PRO A 311 -3.86 14.74 -9.18
N SER A 312 -3.10 14.99 -10.23
CA SER A 312 -2.22 16.17 -10.30
C SER A 312 -2.97 17.49 -10.35
N ASP A 313 -4.13 17.55 -11.02
CA ASP A 313 -4.97 18.75 -11.03
C ASP A 313 -5.52 19.06 -9.64
N ALA A 314 -5.94 18.03 -8.90
CA ALA A 314 -6.38 18.18 -7.51
C ALA A 314 -5.25 18.72 -6.61
N LEU A 315 -4.03 18.20 -6.76
CA LEU A 315 -2.85 18.67 -6.03
C LEU A 315 -2.53 20.14 -6.36
N LEU A 316 -2.57 20.54 -7.62
CA LEU A 316 -2.35 21.94 -8.03
C LEU A 316 -3.44 22.88 -7.50
N ARG A 317 -4.68 22.42 -7.49
CA ARG A 317 -5.82 23.19 -6.98
C ARG A 317 -5.69 23.51 -5.50
N GLY A 318 -5.39 22.52 -4.68
CA GLY A 318 -5.51 22.62 -3.23
C GLY A 318 -4.26 22.27 -2.43
N GLY A 319 -3.17 21.89 -3.07
CA GLY A 319 -1.99 21.35 -2.38
C GLY A 319 -2.21 19.93 -1.86
N ILE A 320 -1.25 19.40 -1.12
CA ILE A 320 -1.33 18.07 -0.52
C ILE A 320 -2.29 18.10 0.67
N GLU A 321 -3.24 17.18 0.69
CA GLU A 321 -4.23 17.04 1.75
C GLU A 321 -3.88 15.91 2.72
N TYR A 322 -3.36 14.81 2.19
CA TYR A 322 -2.92 13.65 2.96
C TYR A 322 -1.82 12.90 2.22
N ILE A 323 -1.23 11.93 2.87
CA ILE A 323 -0.27 11.01 2.26
C ILE A 323 -0.79 9.59 2.32
N GLU A 324 -0.39 8.77 1.34
CA GLU A 324 -0.74 7.37 1.24
C GLU A 324 0.54 6.52 1.34
N VAL A 325 0.67 5.79 2.44
CA VAL A 325 1.72 4.78 2.63
C VAL A 325 1.28 3.48 1.96
N ARG A 326 2.13 2.92 1.10
CA ARG A 326 1.82 1.75 0.27
C ARG A 326 2.72 0.54 0.56
N SER A 327 3.61 0.65 1.54
CA SER A 327 4.68 -0.33 1.78
C SER A 327 4.33 -1.41 2.81
N LEU A 328 3.10 -1.46 3.31
CA LEU A 328 2.69 -2.49 4.25
C LEU A 328 2.33 -3.79 3.53
N ASP A 329 3.01 -4.88 3.90
CA ASP A 329 2.53 -6.21 3.61
C ASP A 329 1.24 -6.51 4.38
N ILE A 330 0.45 -7.46 3.90
CA ILE A 330 -0.65 -8.01 4.68
C ILE A 330 -0.06 -8.60 5.97
N ASN A 331 -0.61 -8.19 7.11
CA ASN A 331 -0.28 -8.77 8.40
C ASN A 331 -0.96 -10.15 8.54
N PRO A 332 -0.22 -11.26 8.46
CA PRO A 332 -0.80 -12.60 8.51
C PRO A 332 -1.32 -12.99 9.88
N PHE A 333 -0.98 -12.21 10.91
CA PHE A 333 -1.40 -12.44 12.30
C PHE A 333 -2.68 -11.70 12.68
N SER A 334 -3.28 -10.99 11.72
CA SER A 334 -4.55 -10.30 11.88
C SER A 334 -5.56 -10.78 10.82
N PRO A 335 -6.81 -11.08 11.20
CA PRO A 335 -7.84 -11.49 10.23
C PRO A 335 -8.24 -10.39 9.25
N ILE A 336 -7.88 -9.14 9.54
CA ILE A 336 -8.15 -7.99 8.68
C ILE A 336 -6.87 -7.45 7.98
N GLY A 337 -5.76 -8.14 8.11
CA GLY A 337 -4.51 -7.83 7.40
C GLY A 337 -3.70 -6.65 7.96
N VAL A 338 -4.15 -6.03 9.02
CA VAL A 338 -3.51 -4.92 9.74
C VAL A 338 -3.97 -4.91 11.19
N ASP A 339 -3.16 -4.36 12.09
CA ASP A 339 -3.51 -4.27 13.50
C ASP A 339 -3.25 -2.88 14.10
N GLU A 340 -3.70 -2.69 15.32
CA GLU A 340 -3.58 -1.45 16.08
C GLU A 340 -2.12 -1.05 16.34
N GLN A 341 -1.25 -2.03 16.61
CA GLN A 341 0.17 -1.76 16.85
C GLN A 341 0.82 -1.13 15.62
N GLN A 342 0.50 -1.65 14.42
CA GLN A 342 1.00 -1.11 13.16
C GLN A 342 0.50 0.31 12.91
N ILE A 343 -0.78 0.59 13.15
CA ILE A 343 -1.34 1.94 12.95
C ILE A 343 -0.71 2.94 13.91
N ARG A 344 -0.54 2.58 15.19
CA ARG A 344 0.12 3.48 16.17
C ARG A 344 1.58 3.71 15.82
N PHE A 345 2.31 2.69 15.38
CA PHE A 345 3.68 2.88 14.90
C PHE A 345 3.74 3.84 13.70
N LEU A 346 2.84 3.67 12.73
CA LEU A 346 2.80 4.54 11.56
C LEU A 346 2.49 6.00 11.93
N ASP A 347 1.58 6.23 12.86
CA ASP A 347 1.33 7.57 13.39
C ASP A 347 2.62 8.22 13.92
N LEU A 348 3.34 7.49 14.77
CA LEU A 348 4.61 7.95 15.35
C LEU A 348 5.64 8.26 14.27
N PHE A 349 5.76 7.35 13.31
CA PHE A 349 6.75 7.47 12.25
C PHE A 349 6.43 8.61 11.29
N MET A 350 5.14 8.83 10.94
CA MET A 350 4.75 9.97 10.11
C MET A 350 5.00 11.30 10.81
N VAL A 351 4.71 11.40 12.10
CA VAL A 351 5.00 12.60 12.90
C VAL A 351 6.51 12.85 12.96
N TRP A 352 7.31 11.82 13.18
CA TRP A 352 8.77 11.95 13.13
C TRP A 352 9.26 12.43 11.76
N CYS A 353 8.75 11.83 10.68
CA CYS A 353 9.14 12.19 9.31
C CYS A 353 8.85 13.65 8.97
N VAL A 354 7.76 14.22 9.47
CA VAL A 354 7.43 15.63 9.21
C VAL A 354 8.26 16.59 10.06
N LEU A 355 8.69 16.16 11.24
CA LEU A 355 9.43 16.99 12.21
C LEU A 355 10.94 16.97 11.99
N ALA A 356 11.50 15.84 11.60
CA ALA A 356 12.94 15.68 11.41
C ALA A 356 13.45 16.53 10.24
N ASP A 357 14.71 16.95 10.32
CA ASP A 357 15.35 17.67 9.22
C ASP A 357 15.28 16.84 7.93
N ALA A 358 14.84 17.49 6.87
CA ALA A 358 14.60 16.86 5.58
C ALA A 358 15.13 17.76 4.45
N PRO A 359 16.46 17.82 4.25
CA PRO A 359 17.03 18.56 3.14
C PRO A 359 16.49 18.06 1.81
N GLU A 360 16.58 18.87 0.77
CA GLU A 360 16.23 18.48 -0.59
C GLU A 360 16.93 17.18 -0.99
N MET A 361 16.23 16.38 -1.76
CA MET A 361 16.69 15.07 -2.23
C MET A 361 16.94 15.13 -3.73
N SER A 362 18.17 14.86 -4.14
CA SER A 362 18.52 14.69 -5.56
C SER A 362 18.04 13.33 -6.09
N SER A 363 17.98 13.20 -7.41
CA SER A 363 17.69 11.91 -8.06
C SER A 363 18.73 10.84 -7.68
N ASP A 364 19.98 11.20 -7.48
CA ASP A 364 21.03 10.27 -7.07
C ASP A 364 20.81 9.79 -5.64
N GLU A 365 20.44 10.68 -4.73
CA GLU A 365 20.10 10.29 -3.35
C GLU A 365 18.86 9.39 -3.32
N LEU A 366 17.88 9.64 -4.16
CA LEU A 366 16.71 8.76 -4.28
C LEU A 366 17.11 7.33 -4.68
N LEU A 367 18.08 7.17 -5.58
CA LEU A 367 18.64 5.86 -5.92
C LEU A 367 19.39 5.22 -4.76
N CYS A 368 20.14 6.01 -3.98
CA CYS A 368 20.81 5.53 -2.77
C CYS A 368 19.81 5.02 -1.73
N THR A 369 18.68 5.68 -1.55
CA THR A 369 17.62 5.21 -0.64
C THR A 369 17.06 3.86 -1.08
N ARG A 370 16.86 3.64 -2.39
CA ARG A 370 16.41 2.35 -2.94
C ARG A 370 17.39 1.22 -2.62
N THR A 371 18.68 1.49 -2.60
CA THR A 371 19.69 0.48 -2.22
C THR A 371 19.49 0.02 -0.77
N ASN A 372 19.21 0.93 0.17
CA ASN A 372 18.90 0.58 1.55
C ASN A 372 17.61 -0.24 1.66
N TRP A 373 16.56 0.19 0.98
CA TRP A 373 15.29 -0.57 0.96
C TRP A 373 15.53 -1.98 0.42
N ASN A 374 16.24 -2.15 -0.68
CA ASN A 374 16.53 -3.46 -1.25
C ASN A 374 17.33 -4.35 -0.30
N ARG A 375 18.30 -3.80 0.42
CA ARG A 375 19.03 -4.56 1.45
C ARG A 375 18.09 -5.07 2.54
N VAL A 376 17.22 -4.22 3.05
CA VAL A 376 16.26 -4.61 4.09
C VAL A 376 15.22 -5.59 3.55
N ILE A 377 14.71 -5.38 2.35
CA ILE A 377 13.75 -6.26 1.68
C ILE A 377 14.31 -7.67 1.54
N LEU A 378 15.54 -7.81 1.05
CA LEU A 378 16.13 -9.11 0.71
C LEU A 378 16.91 -9.75 1.87
N GLU A 379 17.50 -8.96 2.75
CA GLU A 379 18.42 -9.43 3.78
C GLU A 379 18.22 -8.73 5.14
N GLY A 380 17.09 -8.09 5.41
CA GLY A 380 16.87 -7.22 6.58
C GLY A 380 17.19 -7.88 7.92
N ARG A 381 16.96 -9.18 8.06
CA ARG A 381 17.21 -9.96 9.28
C ARG A 381 18.62 -10.54 9.36
N LYS A 382 19.47 -10.31 8.36
CA LYS A 382 20.84 -10.85 8.35
C LYS A 382 21.68 -10.25 9.47
N PRO A 383 22.37 -11.07 10.26
CA PRO A 383 23.24 -10.56 11.33
C PRO A 383 24.30 -9.59 10.77
N GLY A 384 24.47 -8.46 11.44
CA GLY A 384 25.47 -7.47 11.06
C GLY A 384 25.16 -6.65 9.82
N LEU A 385 23.93 -6.66 9.33
CA LEU A 385 23.53 -5.85 8.20
C LEU A 385 23.75 -4.36 8.48
N THR A 386 24.35 -3.67 7.50
CA THR A 386 24.59 -2.23 7.57
C THR A 386 23.83 -1.49 6.49
N LEU A 387 23.53 -0.23 6.76
CA LEU A 387 22.87 0.70 5.85
C LEU A 387 23.75 1.93 5.62
N GLY A 388 23.71 2.46 4.40
CA GLY A 388 24.21 3.80 4.11
C GLY A 388 23.14 4.84 4.46
N ILE A 389 23.53 6.04 4.85
CA ILE A 389 22.60 7.15 5.04
C ILE A 389 22.98 8.24 4.04
N GLY A 390 22.03 8.61 3.21
CA GLY A 390 22.30 9.42 2.04
C GLY A 390 23.13 8.65 1.00
N CYS A 391 23.90 9.35 0.18
CA CYS A 391 24.86 8.76 -0.76
C CYS A 391 26.28 8.66 -0.17
N GLU A 392 26.43 8.76 1.13
CA GLU A 392 27.72 8.65 1.80
C GLU A 392 28.22 7.21 1.80
N THR A 393 29.54 7.06 1.81
CA THR A 393 30.19 5.74 1.89
C THR A 393 30.13 5.12 3.30
N ALA A 394 29.83 5.95 4.32
CA ALA A 394 29.70 5.50 5.70
C ALA A 394 28.53 4.50 5.85
N GLN A 395 28.82 3.39 6.51
CA GLN A 395 27.83 2.34 6.79
C GLN A 395 27.55 2.26 8.29
N PHE A 396 26.30 2.11 8.65
CA PHE A 396 25.84 2.03 10.03
C PHE A 396 25.08 0.73 10.26
N PRO A 397 25.28 0.04 11.39
CA PRO A 397 24.47 -1.14 11.72
C PRO A 397 22.98 -0.81 11.72
N LEU A 398 22.17 -1.59 11.02
CA LEU A 398 20.71 -1.42 10.95
C LEU A 398 20.11 -1.35 12.37
N SER A 399 20.53 -2.23 13.27
CA SER A 399 20.04 -2.26 14.64
C SER A 399 20.29 -0.94 15.39
N LYS A 400 21.46 -0.32 15.18
CA LYS A 400 21.77 0.97 15.81
C LYS A 400 20.88 2.09 15.26
N VAL A 401 20.73 2.19 13.93
CA VAL A 401 19.88 3.21 13.31
C VAL A 401 18.43 3.05 13.75
N GLY A 402 17.94 1.83 13.80
CA GLY A 402 16.59 1.53 14.29
C GLY A 402 16.37 1.95 15.74
N LYS A 403 17.31 1.63 16.63
CA LYS A 403 17.22 2.04 18.04
C LYS A 403 17.29 3.56 18.23
N ASP A 404 18.16 4.24 17.48
CA ASP A 404 18.25 5.70 17.51
C ASP A 404 16.92 6.33 17.06
N LEU A 405 16.29 5.79 16.02
CA LEU A 405 14.97 6.22 15.58
C LEU A 405 13.91 6.00 16.68
N PHE A 406 13.90 4.84 17.31
CA PHE A 406 12.92 4.53 18.37
C PHE A 406 13.12 5.37 19.63
N HIS A 407 14.33 5.83 19.90
CA HIS A 407 14.56 6.83 20.95
C HIS A 407 13.78 8.12 20.70
N ASP A 408 13.79 8.62 19.46
CA ASP A 408 13.00 9.79 19.08
C ASP A 408 11.49 9.48 19.08
N LEU A 409 11.08 8.32 18.52
CA LEU A 409 9.67 7.92 18.49
C LEU A 409 9.05 7.80 19.88
N LYS A 410 9.83 7.40 20.89
CA LYS A 410 9.37 7.34 22.28
C LYS A 410 8.95 8.71 22.81
N ARG A 411 9.63 9.78 22.43
CA ARG A 411 9.26 11.15 22.79
C ARG A 411 7.95 11.57 22.13
N VAL A 412 7.75 11.22 20.85
CA VAL A 412 6.47 11.44 20.16
C VAL A 412 5.36 10.65 20.86
N ALA A 413 5.63 9.38 21.21
CA ALA A 413 4.69 8.53 21.93
C ALA A 413 4.26 9.11 23.28
N GLN A 414 5.21 9.64 24.05
CA GLN A 414 4.91 10.30 25.32
C GLN A 414 3.99 11.52 25.14
N THR A 415 4.20 12.28 24.06
CA THR A 415 3.34 13.44 23.75
C THR A 415 1.92 13.01 23.38
N LEU A 416 1.76 12.01 22.53
CA LEU A 416 0.45 11.49 22.11
C LEU A 416 -0.30 10.84 23.29
N ASP A 417 0.37 10.03 24.08
CA ASP A 417 -0.23 9.39 25.26
C ASP A 417 -0.63 10.44 26.30
N GLY A 418 0.21 11.46 26.52
CA GLY A 418 -0.10 12.56 27.42
C GLY A 418 -1.32 13.37 26.99
N MET A 419 -1.53 13.52 25.69
CA MET A 419 -2.70 14.21 25.13
C MET A 419 -3.97 13.35 25.17
N ASN A 420 -3.85 12.07 24.82
CA ASN A 420 -5.00 11.17 24.69
C ASN A 420 -5.38 10.47 26.01
N GLY A 421 -4.48 10.46 26.98
CA GLY A 421 -4.52 9.61 28.17
C GLY A 421 -4.08 8.18 27.82
N GLY A 422 -3.43 7.48 28.74
CA GLY A 422 -2.97 6.12 28.53
C GLY A 422 -1.47 6.01 28.22
N THR A 423 -1.06 4.85 27.71
CA THR A 423 0.34 4.49 27.44
C THR A 423 0.51 3.66 26.16
N GLU A 424 -0.50 3.62 25.31
CA GLU A 424 -0.59 2.71 24.17
C GLU A 424 0.52 2.96 23.14
N TYR A 425 0.82 4.22 22.82
CA TYR A 425 1.91 4.57 21.92
C TYR A 425 3.29 4.24 22.48
N GLN A 426 3.51 4.49 23.77
CA GLN A 426 4.77 4.14 24.44
C GLN A 426 4.97 2.63 24.49
N LYS A 427 3.90 1.87 24.75
CA LYS A 427 3.92 0.41 24.73
C LYS A 427 4.32 -0.12 23.35
N VAL A 428 3.80 0.44 22.27
CA VAL A 428 4.19 0.08 20.90
C VAL A 428 5.69 0.28 20.69
N CYS A 429 6.25 1.40 21.12
CA CYS A 429 7.70 1.63 21.03
C CYS A 429 8.50 0.59 21.81
N ASP A 430 8.10 0.29 23.06
CA ASP A 430 8.81 -0.66 23.93
C ASP A 430 8.78 -2.09 23.41
N GLU A 431 7.68 -2.49 22.78
CA GLU A 431 7.53 -3.81 22.17
C GLU A 431 8.33 -3.94 20.87
N LEU A 432 8.24 -2.96 19.98
CA LEU A 432 8.84 -3.07 18.64
C LEU A 432 10.35 -2.85 18.63
N VAL A 433 10.89 -2.03 19.52
CA VAL A 433 12.34 -1.79 19.58
C VAL A 433 13.14 -3.06 19.86
N ALA A 434 12.56 -4.02 20.55
CA ALA A 434 13.18 -5.31 20.83
C ALA A 434 13.55 -6.11 19.57
N SER A 435 12.85 -5.86 18.44
CA SER A 435 13.12 -6.50 17.16
C SER A 435 14.50 -6.15 16.58
N PHE A 436 15.11 -5.04 16.99
CA PHE A 436 16.46 -4.66 16.56
C PHE A 436 17.56 -5.42 17.30
N ASP A 437 17.26 -5.94 18.48
CA ASP A 437 18.15 -6.86 19.22
C ASP A 437 17.89 -8.32 18.87
N ASN A 438 16.64 -8.64 18.56
CA ASN A 438 16.22 -9.99 18.21
C ASN A 438 15.35 -9.97 16.94
N PRO A 439 15.94 -10.13 15.74
CA PRO A 439 15.21 -10.15 14.47
C PRO A 439 14.14 -11.26 14.37
N GLU A 440 14.22 -12.29 15.21
CA GLU A 440 13.22 -13.37 15.25
C GLU A 440 11.83 -12.92 15.74
N LEU A 441 11.75 -11.73 16.32
CA LEU A 441 10.48 -11.11 16.72
C LEU A 441 9.74 -10.43 15.56
N THR A 442 10.41 -10.20 14.44
CA THR A 442 9.81 -9.56 13.26
C THR A 442 8.74 -10.44 12.62
N PHE A 443 7.81 -9.83 11.91
CA PHE A 443 6.74 -10.57 11.22
C PHE A 443 7.29 -11.57 10.21
N SER A 444 8.30 -11.17 9.43
CA SER A 444 8.88 -12.06 8.42
C SER A 444 9.53 -13.31 9.03
N ALA A 445 10.24 -13.17 10.16
CA ALA A 445 10.82 -14.32 10.85
C ALA A 445 9.73 -15.25 11.38
N ARG A 446 8.71 -14.70 11.99
CA ARG A 446 7.61 -15.46 12.59
C ARG A 446 6.84 -16.24 11.54
N ILE A 447 6.46 -15.59 10.43
CA ILE A 447 5.69 -16.26 9.37
C ILE A 447 6.55 -17.28 8.61
N LEU A 448 7.83 -16.99 8.40
CA LEU A 448 8.74 -17.93 7.74
C LEU A 448 8.87 -19.24 8.50
N ARG A 449 8.90 -19.21 9.82
CA ARG A 449 8.91 -20.44 10.63
C ARG A 449 7.73 -21.35 10.30
N SER A 450 6.51 -20.79 10.28
CA SER A 450 5.32 -21.56 9.91
C SER A 450 5.38 -22.07 8.47
N MET A 451 5.88 -21.24 7.55
CA MET A 451 6.01 -21.62 6.14
C MET A 451 7.07 -22.71 5.91
N LEU A 452 8.15 -22.76 6.70
CA LEU A 452 9.15 -23.81 6.60
C LEU A 452 8.61 -25.17 7.05
N ASP A 453 7.67 -25.16 8.02
CA ASP A 453 7.05 -26.38 8.52
C ASP A 453 5.94 -26.88 7.57
N GLU A 454 5.09 -26.01 7.05
CA GLU A 454 3.86 -26.35 6.35
C GLU A 454 3.84 -25.94 4.87
N GLY A 455 4.85 -25.22 4.40
CA GLY A 455 4.87 -24.52 3.13
C GLY A 455 4.00 -23.26 3.14
N ILE A 456 4.22 -22.38 2.16
CA ILE A 456 3.41 -21.16 2.01
C ILE A 456 1.93 -21.48 1.78
N GLY A 457 1.64 -22.51 0.99
CA GLY A 457 0.27 -22.96 0.72
C GLY A 457 -0.41 -23.52 1.96
N GLY A 458 0.28 -24.33 2.75
CA GLY A 458 -0.23 -24.90 4.01
C GLY A 458 -0.53 -23.82 5.04
N THR A 459 0.44 -22.94 5.30
CA THR A 459 0.29 -21.80 6.20
C THR A 459 -0.85 -20.88 5.77
N GLY A 460 -0.90 -20.51 4.48
CA GLY A 460 -1.95 -19.63 3.95
C GLY A 460 -3.35 -20.25 4.06
N LYS A 461 -3.52 -21.53 3.72
CA LYS A 461 -4.81 -22.23 3.84
C LYS A 461 -5.28 -22.34 5.29
N ALA A 462 -4.38 -22.68 6.21
CA ALA A 462 -4.71 -22.80 7.63
C ALA A 462 -5.19 -21.47 8.21
N LEU A 463 -4.48 -20.38 7.94
CA LEU A 463 -4.87 -19.04 8.36
C LEU A 463 -6.18 -18.58 7.67
N ALA A 464 -6.33 -18.83 6.38
CA ALA A 464 -7.55 -18.48 5.64
C ALA A 464 -8.80 -19.14 6.24
N GLU A 465 -8.72 -20.43 6.59
CA GLU A 465 -9.82 -21.15 7.23
C GLU A 465 -10.07 -20.67 8.65
N GLN A 466 -9.03 -20.44 9.44
CA GLN A 466 -9.14 -19.90 10.79
C GLN A 466 -9.87 -18.55 10.77
N TYR A 467 -9.46 -17.64 9.89
CA TYR A 467 -10.06 -16.30 9.79
C TYR A 467 -11.47 -16.33 9.19
N ARG A 468 -11.73 -17.22 8.23
CA ARG A 468 -13.08 -17.44 7.70
C ARG A 468 -14.05 -17.83 8.82
N THR A 469 -13.69 -18.82 9.62
CA THR A 469 -14.51 -19.29 10.74
C THR A 469 -14.74 -18.15 11.74
N MET A 470 -13.66 -17.52 12.18
CA MET A 470 -13.72 -16.40 13.15
C MET A 470 -14.63 -15.27 12.67
N LEU A 471 -14.38 -14.76 11.46
CA LEU A 471 -15.13 -13.60 10.92
C LEU A 471 -16.62 -13.93 10.66
N ARG A 472 -16.95 -15.16 10.29
CA ARG A 472 -18.34 -15.59 10.08
C ARG A 472 -19.13 -15.71 11.38
N GLU A 473 -18.48 -16.09 12.47
CA GLU A 473 -19.10 -16.30 13.78
C GLU A 473 -19.23 -15.00 14.58
N GLU A 474 -18.34 -14.04 14.36
CA GLU A 474 -18.35 -12.77 15.07
C GLU A 474 -19.57 -11.91 14.67
N PRO A 475 -20.21 -11.21 15.63
CA PRO A 475 -21.27 -10.26 15.32
C PRO A 475 -20.70 -9.00 14.67
N LEU A 476 -21.51 -8.32 13.86
CA LEU A 476 -21.24 -6.95 13.40
C LEU A 476 -21.37 -5.99 14.58
N GLU A 477 -20.51 -4.97 14.64
CA GLU A 477 -20.44 -4.05 15.78
C GLU A 477 -20.83 -2.61 15.41
N ILE A 478 -20.39 -2.10 14.27
CA ILE A 478 -20.64 -0.72 13.81
C ILE A 478 -21.66 -0.70 12.67
N LEU A 479 -21.41 -1.53 11.65
CA LEU A 479 -22.31 -1.66 10.50
C LEU A 479 -23.25 -2.83 10.70
N SER A 480 -24.50 -2.67 10.28
CA SER A 480 -25.51 -3.74 10.31
C SER A 480 -25.63 -4.44 8.95
N GLU A 481 -26.28 -5.61 8.93
CA GLU A 481 -26.65 -6.29 7.67
C GLU A 481 -27.51 -5.36 6.77
N GLU A 482 -28.34 -4.51 7.37
CA GLU A 482 -29.17 -3.54 6.65
C GLU A 482 -28.31 -2.44 6.01
N ASP A 483 -27.25 -1.97 6.68
CA ASP A 483 -26.32 -0.98 6.12
C ASP A 483 -25.62 -1.52 4.88
N PHE A 484 -25.15 -2.78 4.92
CA PHE A 484 -24.57 -3.45 3.76
C PHE A 484 -25.58 -3.66 2.63
N ALA A 485 -26.81 -4.06 2.94
CA ALA A 485 -27.86 -4.22 1.94
C ALA A 485 -28.21 -2.88 1.27
N LYS A 486 -28.32 -1.81 2.03
CA LYS A 486 -28.55 -0.45 1.51
C LYS A 486 -27.40 0.00 0.60
N GLU A 487 -26.16 -0.21 1.02
CA GLU A 487 -25.00 0.20 0.21
C GLU A 487 -24.85 -0.67 -1.05
N ARG A 488 -25.14 -1.98 -0.97
CA ARG A 488 -25.21 -2.84 -2.16
C ARG A 488 -26.15 -2.24 -3.21
N ASP A 489 -27.36 -1.90 -2.82
CA ASP A 489 -28.38 -1.38 -3.74
C ASP A 489 -28.05 0.04 -4.20
N ALA A 490 -27.55 0.87 -3.30
CA ALA A 490 -27.12 2.23 -3.62
C ALA A 490 -25.93 2.25 -4.59
N SER A 491 -24.97 1.35 -4.43
CA SER A 491 -23.82 1.26 -5.34
C SER A 491 -24.24 0.87 -6.75
N ARG A 492 -25.19 -0.05 -6.89
CA ARG A 492 -25.76 -0.43 -8.19
C ARG A 492 -26.52 0.73 -8.84
N ALA A 493 -27.32 1.46 -8.05
CA ALA A 493 -28.03 2.61 -8.55
C ALA A 493 -27.07 3.73 -9.04
N ARG A 494 -25.98 3.98 -8.29
CA ARG A 494 -24.95 4.96 -8.73
C ARG A 494 -24.25 4.50 -10.00
N GLN A 495 -23.89 3.23 -10.12
CA GLN A 495 -23.30 2.70 -11.35
C GLN A 495 -24.23 2.87 -12.54
N GLN A 496 -25.51 2.51 -12.38
CA GLN A 496 -26.52 2.68 -13.44
C GLN A 496 -26.66 4.15 -13.86
N GLN A 497 -26.68 5.09 -12.90
CA GLN A 497 -26.72 6.53 -13.21
C GLN A 497 -25.51 6.98 -14.04
N ILE A 498 -24.31 6.46 -13.72
CA ILE A 498 -23.10 6.77 -14.51
C ILE A 498 -23.22 6.19 -15.91
N GLU A 499 -23.72 4.96 -16.06
CA GLU A 499 -23.93 4.32 -17.37
C GLU A 499 -24.98 5.07 -18.23
N GLU A 500 -26.06 5.53 -17.62
CA GLU A 500 -27.12 6.31 -18.30
C GLU A 500 -26.66 7.74 -18.66
N ALA A 501 -25.71 8.29 -17.93
CA ALA A 501 -25.17 9.63 -18.18
C ALA A 501 -24.11 9.66 -19.30
N ASP A 502 -23.61 8.52 -19.73
CA ASP A 502 -22.64 8.44 -20.83
C ASP A 502 -23.28 8.93 -22.14
N ASN A 503 -22.74 10.01 -22.68
CA ASN A 503 -23.26 10.69 -23.87
C ASN A 503 -22.23 10.81 -25.00
N GLU A 504 -21.06 10.21 -24.84
CA GLU A 504 -19.97 10.18 -25.83
C GLU A 504 -19.49 8.76 -26.12
N PRO A 505 -18.92 8.50 -27.31
CA PRO A 505 -18.26 7.23 -27.58
C PRO A 505 -17.05 7.00 -26.68
N PHE A 506 -16.76 5.74 -26.37
CA PHE A 506 -15.58 5.38 -25.57
C PHE A 506 -14.26 5.89 -26.17
N GLU A 507 -14.18 5.90 -27.50
CA GLU A 507 -13.03 6.40 -28.27
C GLU A 507 -12.74 7.88 -27.98
N ALA A 508 -13.78 8.69 -27.74
CA ALA A 508 -13.62 10.09 -27.37
C ALA A 508 -12.98 10.26 -25.98
N LEU A 509 -13.39 9.44 -25.01
CA LEU A 509 -12.73 9.39 -23.70
C LEU A 509 -11.27 8.94 -23.85
N LEU A 510 -11.02 7.89 -24.63
CA LEU A 510 -9.69 7.33 -24.82
C LEU A 510 -8.73 8.34 -25.48
N ALA A 511 -9.21 9.11 -26.45
CA ALA A 511 -8.41 10.15 -27.13
C ALA A 511 -7.90 11.25 -26.17
N ARG A 512 -8.59 11.50 -25.06
CA ARG A 512 -8.10 12.44 -24.03
C ARG A 512 -6.92 11.90 -23.20
N HIS A 513 -6.68 10.61 -23.26
CA HIS A 513 -5.57 9.92 -22.56
C HIS A 513 -4.42 9.52 -23.51
N ALA A 514 -4.52 9.87 -24.80
CA ALA A 514 -3.50 9.57 -25.81
C ALA A 514 -2.25 10.46 -25.70
#